data_d732419253070c0b60b75f57552d394a
#
_entry.id   d732419253070c0b60b75f57552d394a
#
_cell.length_a   1.000
_cell.length_b   1.000
_cell.length_c   1.000
_cell.angle_alpha   90.00
_cell.angle_beta   90.00
_cell.angle_gamma   90.00
#
_symmetry.space_group_name_H-M   'P 1'
#
loop_
_entity.id
_entity.type
_entity.pdbx_description
1 polymer ?
#
loop_
_entity_poly.entity_id
_entity_poly.type
_entity_poly.pdbx_seq_one_letter_code
_entity_poly.pdbx_strand_id
1 'polypeptide(L)'
;MSSSAGGSAQKSNNDNNILILDHINMNHGKGRHDWLKSFYGEEFLGCAWDPRKAKNLETGRKTLWANLGAHQFHLPEGSPDAQVLDGIITLVHPSPEKLRERYSSINGGDSCLNESCFELEEDESNNLAVTDPWGTAFRIIPSTSESDRDPRGIQPGDVSEGCAISDITVHVPIDANLAGIGRFYKQILGAELAPTDDTTQEQIKIQMGPYQTLTFVPKESVVINTHVDLREITEEEVTLDTSQQEGTSTTLGNYGVHISLYVADFASSYQKARDLGLAYVNTRFSRRAYTLEEAIDDCMFRCLDIVDPENPQDGPILQLEHEVRSVVKKDGSKYKSCPFDEIPEACITN
;
A
#
# COMPACT_ATOMS: atom_id res chain seq x y z
N MET A 1 41.63 -36.63 -15.15
CA MET A 1 40.18 -36.85 -15.05
C MET A 1 39.66 -35.82 -14.05
N SER A 2 39.25 -34.67 -14.54
CA SER A 2 38.64 -33.63 -13.74
C SER A 2 37.14 -33.58 -14.02
N SER A 3 36.36 -33.94 -13.02
CA SER A 3 34.89 -33.87 -13.07
C SER A 3 34.46 -32.44 -12.77
N SER A 4 33.98 -31.75 -13.77
CA SER A 4 33.28 -30.50 -13.62
C SER A 4 31.87 -30.77 -13.04
N ALA A 5 31.66 -30.38 -11.79
CA ALA A 5 30.32 -30.30 -11.22
C ALA A 5 29.62 -29.10 -11.82
N GLY A 6 28.70 -29.34 -12.75
CA GLY A 6 27.75 -28.35 -13.23
C GLY A 6 26.72 -28.09 -12.13
N GLY A 7 26.86 -26.96 -11.46
CA GLY A 7 25.80 -26.43 -10.62
C GLY A 7 24.62 -26.01 -11.52
N SER A 8 23.56 -26.79 -11.49
CA SER A 8 22.27 -26.35 -12.06
C SER A 8 21.76 -25.21 -11.20
N ALA A 9 21.80 -23.98 -11.73
CA ALA A 9 21.06 -22.89 -11.18
C ALA A 9 19.57 -23.31 -11.16
N GLN A 10 19.01 -23.46 -9.96
CA GLN A 10 17.60 -23.62 -9.76
C GLN A 10 16.93 -22.36 -10.32
N LYS A 11 16.26 -22.47 -11.48
CA LYS A 11 15.29 -21.48 -11.92
C LYS A 11 14.24 -21.43 -10.82
N SER A 12 14.22 -20.33 -10.06
CA SER A 12 13.07 -19.99 -9.26
C SER A 12 11.95 -19.68 -10.26
N ASN A 13 11.04 -20.62 -10.48
CA ASN A 13 9.76 -20.33 -11.09
C ASN A 13 9.02 -19.41 -10.11
N ASN A 14 9.22 -18.13 -10.22
CA ASN A 14 8.43 -17.15 -9.52
C ASN A 14 7.20 -16.93 -10.39
N ASP A 15 6.17 -17.77 -10.21
CA ASP A 15 4.90 -17.68 -10.97
C ASP A 15 4.06 -16.48 -10.49
N ASN A 16 4.51 -15.74 -9.47
CA ASN A 16 3.79 -14.59 -8.93
C ASN A 16 3.94 -13.38 -9.85
N ASN A 17 2.81 -12.93 -10.39
CA ASN A 17 2.76 -11.73 -11.24
C ASN A 17 2.94 -10.42 -10.44
N ILE A 18 2.62 -10.40 -9.15
CA ILE A 18 2.83 -9.22 -8.31
C ILE A 18 4.30 -9.15 -7.90
N LEU A 19 4.94 -8.05 -8.24
CA LEU A 19 6.37 -7.82 -7.98
C LEU A 19 6.62 -7.14 -6.64
N ILE A 20 5.77 -6.18 -6.27
CA ILE A 20 5.86 -5.41 -5.03
C ILE A 20 4.55 -4.69 -4.76
N LEU A 21 4.18 -4.57 -3.48
CA LEU A 21 3.27 -3.57 -2.98
C LEU A 21 4.11 -2.32 -2.68
N ASP A 22 4.05 -1.33 -3.57
CA ASP A 22 4.92 -0.14 -3.57
C ASP A 22 4.55 0.84 -2.45
N HIS A 23 3.27 1.18 -2.34
CA HIS A 23 2.81 2.09 -1.32
C HIS A 23 1.38 1.84 -0.84
N ILE A 24 1.11 2.37 0.33
CA ILE A 24 -0.23 2.58 0.85
C ILE A 24 -0.50 4.08 0.91
N ASN A 25 -1.68 4.49 0.44
CA ASN A 25 -2.15 5.87 0.53
C ASN A 25 -3.22 5.97 1.60
N MET A 26 -3.01 6.86 2.56
CA MET A 26 -3.95 7.16 3.63
C MET A 26 -4.01 8.67 3.85
N ASN A 27 -5.20 9.24 3.86
CA ASN A 27 -5.34 10.66 4.15
C ASN A 27 -5.08 10.92 5.64
N HIS A 28 -4.30 11.95 5.93
CA HIS A 28 -4.13 12.46 7.29
C HIS A 28 -5.16 13.55 7.62
N GLY A 29 -5.36 13.84 8.90
CA GLY A 29 -6.33 14.83 9.35
C GLY A 29 -5.99 16.24 8.88
N LYS A 30 -7.03 16.99 8.49
CA LYS A 30 -6.89 18.38 8.04
C LYS A 30 -6.29 19.25 9.12
N GLY A 31 -5.29 20.05 8.74
CA GLY A 31 -4.61 20.99 9.63
C GLY A 31 -3.62 20.35 10.63
N ARG A 32 -3.45 19.02 10.60
CA ARG A 32 -2.55 18.27 11.49
C ARG A 32 -1.30 17.76 10.75
N HIS A 33 -0.73 18.60 9.94
CA HIS A 33 0.52 18.32 9.25
C HIS A 33 1.72 18.18 10.22
N ASP A 34 1.62 18.78 11.39
CA ASP A 34 2.52 18.62 12.53
C ASP A 34 2.57 17.17 13.00
N TRP A 35 1.43 16.54 13.29
CA TRP A 35 1.36 15.14 13.70
C TRP A 35 1.97 14.21 12.66
N LEU A 36 1.67 14.47 11.38
CA LEU A 36 2.20 13.67 10.29
C LEU A 36 3.73 13.71 10.24
N LYS A 37 4.32 14.90 10.35
CA LYS A 37 5.78 15.06 10.35
C LYS A 37 6.44 14.43 11.56
N SER A 38 5.84 14.58 12.73
CA SER A 38 6.36 14.00 13.96
C SER A 38 6.28 12.47 13.95
N PHE A 39 5.15 11.89 13.55
CA PHE A 39 4.97 10.44 13.57
C PHE A 39 5.80 9.72 12.50
N TYR A 40 5.68 10.10 11.22
CA TYR A 40 6.42 9.42 10.14
C TYR A 40 7.87 9.85 10.06
N GLY A 41 8.22 11.07 10.47
CA GLY A 41 9.56 11.63 10.40
C GLY A 41 10.49 11.20 11.53
N GLU A 42 11.49 12.03 11.79
CA GLU A 42 12.60 11.73 12.70
C GLU A 42 12.19 11.60 14.17
N GLU A 43 11.08 12.22 14.56
CA GLU A 43 10.66 12.19 15.96
C GLU A 43 10.20 10.79 16.40
N PHE A 44 9.56 10.01 15.51
CA PHE A 44 9.17 8.64 15.84
C PHE A 44 9.67 7.60 14.82
N LEU A 45 9.02 7.40 13.63
CA LEU A 45 9.32 6.28 12.72
C LEU A 45 10.66 6.39 11.97
N GLY A 46 11.20 7.59 11.80
CA GLY A 46 12.44 7.80 11.05
C GLY A 46 12.34 7.51 9.56
N CYS A 47 11.17 7.70 8.96
CA CYS A 47 11.01 7.64 7.52
C CYS A 47 11.74 8.80 6.84
N ALA A 48 12.40 8.54 5.73
CA ALA A 48 12.94 9.59 4.88
C ALA A 48 11.83 10.22 4.04
N TRP A 49 11.92 11.53 3.80
CA TRP A 49 10.95 12.22 2.97
C TRP A 49 11.32 12.14 1.49
N ASP A 50 10.37 11.76 0.66
CA ASP A 50 10.60 11.69 -0.78
C ASP A 50 10.85 13.08 -1.36
N PRO A 51 11.97 13.29 -2.09
CA PRO A 51 12.35 14.60 -2.63
C PRO A 51 11.32 15.16 -3.63
N ARG A 52 10.49 14.31 -4.24
CA ARG A 52 9.41 14.73 -5.14
C ARG A 52 8.30 15.51 -4.43
N LYS A 53 8.17 15.34 -3.10
CA LYS A 53 7.19 16.01 -2.23
C LYS A 53 7.82 16.77 -1.06
N ALA A 54 9.13 16.72 -0.88
CA ALA A 54 9.83 17.34 0.26
C ALA A 54 9.58 18.86 0.38
N LYS A 55 9.36 19.57 -0.72
CA LYS A 55 8.99 21.00 -0.71
C LYS A 55 7.70 21.27 0.08
N ASN A 56 6.85 20.30 0.23
CA ASN A 56 5.61 20.42 1.00
C ASN A 56 5.87 20.51 2.51
N LEU A 57 7.03 20.06 2.99
CA LEU A 57 7.46 20.24 4.39
C LEU A 57 7.58 21.71 4.78
N GLU A 58 8.12 22.51 3.87
CA GLU A 58 8.36 23.95 4.09
C GLU A 58 7.07 24.77 3.96
N THR A 59 6.21 24.40 3.02
CA THR A 59 5.03 25.19 2.65
C THR A 59 3.76 24.78 3.39
N GLY A 60 3.80 23.69 4.20
CA GLY A 60 2.61 23.14 4.84
C GLY A 60 1.59 22.60 3.84
N ARG A 61 2.03 22.25 2.63
CA ARG A 61 1.16 21.67 1.60
C ARG A 61 0.70 20.27 1.95
N LYS A 62 -0.42 19.90 1.40
CA LYS A 62 -1.35 18.85 1.76
C LYS A 62 -0.90 17.41 1.51
N THR A 63 0.22 17.14 0.86
CA THR A 63 0.66 15.76 0.54
C THR A 63 2.13 15.58 0.81
N LEU A 64 2.47 14.63 1.64
CA LEU A 64 3.83 14.14 1.85
C LEU A 64 3.94 12.68 1.43
N TRP A 65 5.13 12.27 1.07
CA TRP A 65 5.49 10.87 0.86
C TRP A 65 6.62 10.51 1.81
N ALA A 66 6.35 9.53 2.66
CA ALA A 66 7.31 9.01 3.63
C ALA A 66 7.85 7.66 3.13
N ASN A 67 9.17 7.60 2.91
CA ASN A 67 9.85 6.42 2.39
C ASN A 67 10.17 5.43 3.51
N LEU A 68 10.06 4.14 3.20
CA LEU A 68 10.46 3.05 4.08
C LEU A 68 11.11 1.93 3.24
N GLY A 69 12.43 2.03 3.00
CA GLY A 69 13.13 1.16 2.06
C GLY A 69 12.60 1.32 0.63
N ALA A 70 12.16 0.22 0.03
CA ALA A 70 11.54 0.22 -1.31
C ALA A 70 10.07 0.66 -1.31
N HIS A 71 9.48 0.86 -0.14
CA HIS A 71 8.04 1.14 0.04
C HIS A 71 7.81 2.59 0.44
N GLN A 72 6.54 3.04 0.33
CA GLN A 72 6.16 4.40 0.71
C GLN A 72 4.81 4.45 1.43
N PHE A 73 4.66 5.49 2.24
CA PHE A 73 3.36 6.02 2.64
C PHE A 73 3.06 7.27 1.81
N HIS A 74 1.95 7.28 1.10
CA HIS A 74 1.40 8.47 0.49
C HIS A 74 0.37 9.08 1.42
N LEU A 75 0.59 10.32 1.86
CA LEU A 75 -0.10 10.94 2.97
C LEU A 75 -0.71 12.29 2.53
N PRO A 76 -1.78 12.28 1.72
CA PRO A 76 -2.50 13.51 1.41
C PRO A 76 -3.33 13.98 2.60
N GLU A 77 -3.64 15.28 2.64
CA GLU A 77 -4.57 15.82 3.62
C GLU A 77 -6.01 15.45 3.25
N GLY A 78 -6.75 14.86 4.17
CA GLY A 78 -8.15 14.52 4.01
C GLY A 78 -9.08 15.73 4.19
N SER A 79 -10.32 15.57 3.77
CA SER A 79 -11.37 16.55 4.01
C SER A 79 -12.70 15.84 4.21
N PRO A 80 -13.33 15.96 5.39
CA PRO A 80 -12.81 16.64 6.58
C PRO A 80 -11.86 15.80 7.41
N ASP A 81 -11.88 14.45 7.29
CA ASP A 81 -11.30 13.54 8.27
C ASP A 81 -10.10 12.75 7.71
N ALA A 82 -9.28 12.26 8.64
CA ALA A 82 -8.26 11.27 8.34
C ALA A 82 -8.88 9.91 7.99
N GLN A 83 -8.14 9.12 7.22
CA GLN A 83 -8.46 7.72 7.01
C GLN A 83 -7.77 6.85 8.05
N VAL A 84 -8.50 5.86 8.55
CA VAL A 84 -8.00 4.84 9.46
C VAL A 84 -8.18 3.49 8.78
N LEU A 85 -7.10 2.74 8.64
CA LEU A 85 -7.20 1.36 8.16
C LEU A 85 -7.79 0.48 9.27
N ASP A 86 -8.91 -0.19 9.00
CA ASP A 86 -9.35 -1.29 9.86
C ASP A 86 -8.50 -2.53 9.56
N GLY A 87 -7.40 -2.64 10.26
CA GLY A 87 -6.37 -3.61 10.00
C GLY A 87 -5.07 -3.27 10.73
N ILE A 88 -3.96 -3.83 10.26
CA ILE A 88 -2.63 -3.63 10.84
C ILE A 88 -1.62 -3.49 9.72
N ILE A 89 -0.74 -2.49 9.81
CA ILE A 89 0.42 -2.36 8.92
C ILE A 89 1.66 -2.87 9.65
N THR A 90 2.27 -3.94 9.16
CA THR A 90 3.47 -4.51 9.78
C THR A 90 4.73 -3.95 9.13
N LEU A 91 5.58 -3.33 9.95
CA LEU A 91 6.85 -2.73 9.55
C LEU A 91 8.02 -3.54 10.10
N VAL A 92 9.06 -3.67 9.30
CA VAL A 92 10.37 -4.20 9.73
C VAL A 92 11.27 -3.05 10.12
N HIS A 93 11.79 -3.05 11.34
CA HIS A 93 12.66 -1.99 11.84
C HIS A 93 13.91 -2.58 12.52
N PRO A 94 15.12 -2.07 12.22
CA PRO A 94 16.37 -2.63 12.74
C PRO A 94 16.58 -2.37 14.24
N SER A 95 15.90 -1.38 14.80
CA SER A 95 16.09 -0.96 16.20
C SER A 95 14.76 -0.58 16.86
N PRO A 96 13.91 -1.55 17.24
CA PRO A 96 12.68 -1.25 17.97
C PRO A 96 12.94 -0.53 19.31
N GLU A 97 14.10 -0.78 19.95
CA GLU A 97 14.52 -0.09 21.18
C GLU A 97 14.59 1.43 21.00
N LYS A 98 15.09 1.89 19.87
CA LYS A 98 15.15 3.32 19.53
C LYS A 98 13.76 3.94 19.48
N LEU A 99 12.77 3.19 18.99
CA LEU A 99 11.39 3.66 18.95
C LEU A 99 10.78 3.73 20.37
N ARG A 100 11.14 2.80 21.27
CA ARG A 100 10.75 2.89 22.68
C ARG A 100 11.34 4.13 23.37
N GLU A 101 12.62 4.40 23.11
CA GLU A 101 13.29 5.59 23.65
C GLU A 101 12.63 6.89 23.14
N ARG A 102 12.32 6.95 21.86
CA ARG A 102 11.60 8.07 21.25
C ARG A 102 10.21 8.25 21.85
N TYR A 103 9.46 7.17 21.97
CA TYR A 103 8.14 7.22 22.60
C TYR A 103 8.21 7.75 24.03
N SER A 104 9.18 7.28 24.83
CA SER A 104 9.39 7.77 26.18
C SER A 104 9.72 9.27 26.21
N SER A 105 10.51 9.74 25.25
CA SER A 105 10.85 11.15 25.11
C SER A 105 9.64 12.00 24.69
N ILE A 106 8.81 11.50 23.79
CA ILE A 106 7.57 12.14 23.35
C ILE A 106 6.61 12.28 24.54
N ASN A 107 6.34 11.20 25.27
CA ASN A 107 5.42 11.20 26.41
C ASN A 107 5.91 12.08 27.58
N GLY A 108 7.21 12.17 27.79
CA GLY A 108 7.82 13.01 28.83
C GLY A 108 8.09 14.46 28.42
N GLY A 109 7.86 14.79 27.15
CA GLY A 109 8.18 16.07 26.52
C GLY A 109 6.97 16.87 26.06
N ASP A 110 7.27 17.92 25.31
CA ASP A 110 6.28 18.84 24.69
C ASP A 110 6.08 18.51 23.22
N SER A 111 5.72 17.26 22.91
CA SER A 111 5.43 16.82 21.55
C SER A 111 3.95 17.00 21.20
N CYS A 112 3.69 17.46 19.96
CA CYS A 112 2.32 17.53 19.45
C CYS A 112 1.61 16.19 19.38
N LEU A 113 2.34 15.07 19.37
CA LEU A 113 1.78 13.72 19.38
C LEU A 113 1.03 13.37 20.66
N ASN A 114 1.34 14.04 21.78
CA ASN A 114 0.64 13.87 23.06
C ASN A 114 -0.84 14.30 23.03
N GLU A 115 -1.24 15.04 22.02
CA GLU A 115 -2.63 15.48 21.79
C GLU A 115 -3.41 14.56 20.83
N SER A 116 -2.81 13.43 20.43
CA SER A 116 -3.34 12.56 19.38
C SER A 116 -3.72 11.17 19.92
N CYS A 117 -4.09 10.24 19.03
CA CYS A 117 -4.29 8.83 19.37
C CYS A 117 -2.98 8.05 19.46
N PHE A 118 -1.82 8.71 19.32
CA PHE A 118 -0.53 8.04 19.28
C PHE A 118 -0.25 7.29 20.58
N GLU A 119 -0.05 5.98 20.45
CA GLU A 119 0.21 5.09 21.56
C GLU A 119 1.18 3.98 21.15
N LEU A 120 1.97 3.48 22.11
CA LEU A 120 2.87 2.36 21.89
C LEU A 120 2.75 1.39 23.06
N GLU A 121 2.52 0.14 22.72
CA GLU A 121 2.49 -1.00 23.63
C GLU A 121 3.40 -2.13 23.12
N GLU A 122 3.59 -3.17 23.90
CA GLU A 122 4.24 -4.40 23.45
C GLU A 122 3.19 -5.49 23.26
N ASP A 123 3.28 -6.22 22.14
CA ASP A 123 2.45 -7.40 21.93
C ASP A 123 3.04 -8.62 22.69
N GLU A 124 2.28 -9.73 22.71
CA GLU A 124 2.68 -10.98 23.37
C GLU A 124 4.00 -11.58 22.84
N SER A 125 4.43 -11.18 21.66
CA SER A 125 5.66 -11.61 21.01
C SER A 125 6.82 -10.63 21.18
N ASN A 126 6.67 -9.62 22.05
CA ASN A 126 7.60 -8.51 22.26
C ASN A 126 7.83 -7.62 21.02
N ASN A 127 6.93 -7.64 20.04
CA ASN A 127 6.92 -6.63 18.99
C ASN A 127 6.24 -5.36 19.52
N LEU A 128 6.45 -4.23 18.83
CA LEU A 128 5.76 -3.01 19.20
C LEU A 128 4.41 -2.95 18.49
N ALA A 129 3.35 -2.80 19.29
CA ALA A 129 2.03 -2.41 18.82
C ALA A 129 1.93 -0.89 18.92
N VAL A 130 1.74 -0.22 17.81
CA VAL A 130 1.72 1.24 17.72
C VAL A 130 0.42 1.70 17.10
N THR A 131 -0.21 2.69 17.71
CA THR A 131 -1.34 3.40 17.12
C THR A 131 -0.85 4.72 16.56
N ASP A 132 -1.15 5.03 15.31
CA ASP A 132 -0.77 6.30 14.72
C ASP A 132 -1.62 7.47 15.28
N PRO A 133 -1.30 8.72 14.98
CA PRO A 133 -2.03 9.87 15.50
C PRO A 133 -3.53 9.87 15.21
N TRP A 134 -4.01 9.10 14.26
CA TRP A 134 -5.43 9.06 13.85
C TRP A 134 -6.15 7.76 14.19
N GLY A 135 -5.42 6.75 14.67
CA GLY A 135 -5.98 5.47 15.09
C GLY A 135 -5.65 4.26 14.22
N THR A 136 -4.80 4.41 13.19
CA THR A 136 -4.32 3.25 12.41
C THR A 136 -3.34 2.43 13.22
N ALA A 137 -3.55 1.12 13.28
CA ALA A 137 -2.67 0.21 14.00
C ALA A 137 -1.47 -0.21 13.16
N PHE A 138 -0.30 -0.17 13.77
CA PHE A 138 0.96 -0.68 13.25
C PHE A 138 1.50 -1.78 14.15
N ARG A 139 2.15 -2.75 13.56
CA ARG A 139 3.03 -3.70 14.25
C ARG A 139 4.44 -3.47 13.78
N ILE A 140 5.40 -3.31 14.70
CA ILE A 140 6.81 -3.15 14.35
C ILE A 140 7.57 -4.36 14.83
N ILE A 141 8.11 -5.11 13.89
CA ILE A 141 8.90 -6.31 14.14
C ILE A 141 10.39 -6.02 13.96
N PRO A 142 11.26 -6.66 14.75
CA PRO A 142 12.69 -6.46 14.62
C PRO A 142 13.21 -7.02 13.29
N SER A 143 14.14 -6.31 12.68
CA SER A 143 14.94 -6.86 11.58
C SER A 143 15.93 -7.88 12.12
N THR A 144 15.97 -9.06 11.54
CA THR A 144 16.87 -10.13 11.94
C THR A 144 18.18 -10.12 11.13
N SER A 145 18.20 -9.44 9.99
CA SER A 145 19.37 -9.33 9.12
C SER A 145 19.26 -8.15 8.16
N GLU A 146 20.37 -7.76 7.51
CA GLU A 146 20.34 -6.79 6.42
C GLU A 146 19.49 -7.26 5.22
N SER A 147 19.24 -8.57 5.09
CA SER A 147 18.36 -9.14 4.07
C SER A 147 16.88 -8.80 4.24
N ASP A 148 16.49 -8.24 5.39
CA ASP A 148 15.11 -7.79 5.65
C ASP A 148 14.78 -6.48 4.93
N ARG A 149 15.77 -5.80 4.36
CA ARG A 149 15.55 -4.75 3.37
C ARG A 149 15.22 -5.39 2.03
N ASP A 150 14.23 -4.85 1.36
CA ASP A 150 13.92 -5.30 0.01
C ASP A 150 15.12 -4.99 -0.92
N PRO A 151 15.80 -6.01 -1.49
CA PRO A 151 16.99 -5.81 -2.30
C PRO A 151 16.69 -5.28 -3.71
N ARG A 152 15.40 -5.15 -4.08
CA ARG A 152 15.00 -4.74 -5.44
C ARG A 152 15.18 -3.26 -5.71
N GLY A 153 15.41 -2.45 -4.68
CA GLY A 153 15.67 -1.02 -4.80
C GLY A 153 15.19 -0.25 -3.57
N ILE A 154 15.42 1.04 -3.60
CA ILE A 154 14.94 1.98 -2.59
C ILE A 154 14.22 3.14 -3.26
N GLN A 155 13.33 3.78 -2.54
CA GLN A 155 12.70 5.00 -3.00
C GLN A 155 13.72 6.15 -3.06
N PRO A 156 13.51 7.16 -3.94
CA PRO A 156 14.43 8.29 -4.07
C PRO A 156 14.58 9.09 -2.77
N GLY A 157 15.80 9.56 -2.47
CA GLY A 157 16.12 10.41 -1.34
C GLY A 157 17.01 9.72 -0.31
N ASP A 158 16.93 10.18 0.93
CA ASP A 158 17.70 9.63 2.03
C ASP A 158 17.22 8.23 2.43
N VAL A 159 18.08 7.47 3.06
CA VAL A 159 17.75 6.12 3.55
C VAL A 159 16.93 6.23 4.83
N SER A 160 15.76 5.59 4.85
CA SER A 160 14.91 5.48 6.03
C SER A 160 15.55 4.60 7.10
N GLU A 161 15.22 4.82 8.36
CA GLU A 161 15.65 3.94 9.45
C GLU A 161 14.96 2.57 9.34
N GLY A 162 13.66 2.54 9.12
CA GLY A 162 12.92 1.31 8.89
C GLY A 162 13.25 0.65 7.55
N CYS A 163 13.07 -0.67 7.47
CA CYS A 163 13.51 -1.48 6.33
C CYS A 163 12.43 -1.70 5.29
N ALA A 164 11.19 -2.02 5.72
CA ALA A 164 10.14 -2.44 4.80
C ALA A 164 8.74 -2.38 5.44
N ILE A 165 7.71 -2.32 4.60
CA ILE A 165 6.36 -2.78 4.92
C ILE A 165 6.31 -4.27 4.56
N SER A 166 6.19 -5.15 5.56
CA SER A 166 6.23 -6.61 5.33
C SER A 166 4.85 -7.23 5.18
N ASP A 167 3.82 -6.65 5.81
CA ASP A 167 2.44 -7.10 5.69
C ASP A 167 1.47 -5.92 5.83
N ILE A 168 0.36 -6.00 5.12
CA ILE A 168 -0.82 -5.20 5.39
C ILE A 168 -1.95 -6.17 5.69
N THR A 169 -2.42 -6.18 6.93
CA THR A 169 -3.61 -6.91 7.33
C THR A 169 -4.83 -6.01 7.17
N VAL A 170 -5.87 -6.51 6.51
CA VAL A 170 -7.18 -5.86 6.35
C VAL A 170 -8.23 -6.71 7.06
N HIS A 171 -8.98 -6.12 7.97
CA HIS A 171 -10.11 -6.80 8.57
C HIS A 171 -11.29 -6.81 7.60
N VAL A 172 -11.98 -7.94 7.52
CA VAL A 172 -13.16 -8.13 6.68
C VAL A 172 -14.33 -8.66 7.52
N PRO A 173 -15.58 -8.50 7.09
CA PRO A 173 -16.72 -9.07 7.79
C PRO A 173 -16.53 -10.56 8.05
N ILE A 174 -17.06 -11.04 9.19
CA ILE A 174 -16.87 -12.43 9.65
C ILE A 174 -17.40 -13.47 8.64
N ASP A 175 -18.36 -13.09 7.82
CA ASP A 175 -18.97 -13.88 6.77
C ASP A 175 -18.43 -13.61 5.36
N ALA A 176 -17.34 -12.83 5.26
CA ALA A 176 -16.73 -12.52 3.97
C ALA A 176 -16.22 -13.78 3.25
N ASN A 177 -16.44 -13.84 1.94
CA ASN A 177 -15.94 -14.93 1.10
C ASN A 177 -14.43 -14.86 0.88
N LEU A 178 -13.64 -15.33 1.85
CA LEU A 178 -12.18 -15.34 1.77
C LEU A 178 -11.64 -16.09 0.55
N ALA A 179 -12.28 -17.22 0.19
CA ALA A 179 -11.89 -17.97 -1.00
C ALA A 179 -12.11 -17.15 -2.28
N GLY A 180 -13.18 -16.35 -2.34
CA GLY A 180 -13.45 -15.41 -3.43
C GLY A 180 -12.39 -14.31 -3.51
N ILE A 181 -11.97 -13.76 -2.36
CA ILE A 181 -10.85 -12.80 -2.29
C ILE A 181 -9.58 -13.43 -2.88
N GLY A 182 -9.24 -14.66 -2.46
CA GLY A 182 -8.08 -15.38 -3.00
C GLY A 182 -8.16 -15.60 -4.50
N ARG A 183 -9.33 -15.94 -5.02
CA ARG A 183 -9.56 -16.10 -6.47
C ARG A 183 -9.40 -14.77 -7.21
N PHE A 184 -9.87 -13.65 -6.66
CA PHE A 184 -9.66 -12.33 -7.24
C PHE A 184 -8.18 -12.07 -7.48
N TYR A 185 -7.36 -12.16 -6.43
CA TYR A 185 -5.93 -11.88 -6.56
C TYR A 185 -5.24 -12.86 -7.50
N LYS A 186 -5.58 -14.14 -7.42
CA LYS A 186 -4.98 -15.17 -8.27
C LYS A 186 -5.38 -15.05 -9.73
N GLN A 187 -6.66 -14.89 -10.03
CA GLN A 187 -7.16 -14.93 -11.40
C GLN A 187 -7.02 -13.58 -12.12
N ILE A 188 -7.23 -12.46 -11.41
CA ILE A 188 -7.18 -11.12 -12.01
C ILE A 188 -5.76 -10.57 -12.01
N LEU A 189 -5.11 -10.58 -10.86
CA LEU A 189 -3.78 -9.99 -10.69
C LEU A 189 -2.63 -11.00 -10.82
N GLY A 190 -2.93 -12.29 -10.94
CA GLY A 190 -1.92 -13.34 -11.08
C GLY A 190 -1.06 -13.54 -9.84
N ALA A 191 -1.59 -13.22 -8.66
CA ALA A 191 -0.90 -13.40 -7.39
C ALA A 191 -0.87 -14.87 -6.95
N GLU A 192 0.15 -15.25 -6.21
CA GLU A 192 0.16 -16.50 -5.44
C GLU A 192 -0.45 -16.30 -4.05
N LEU A 193 -0.99 -17.36 -3.49
CA LEU A 193 -1.41 -17.40 -2.09
C LEU A 193 -0.22 -17.80 -1.23
N ALA A 194 0.09 -17.01 -0.23
CA ALA A 194 1.13 -17.33 0.73
C ALA A 194 0.65 -18.43 1.71
N PRO A 195 1.55 -19.27 2.22
CA PRO A 195 1.21 -20.22 3.27
C PRO A 195 0.68 -19.50 4.51
N THR A 196 -0.32 -20.06 5.15
CA THR A 196 -0.81 -19.62 6.45
C THR A 196 -0.28 -20.56 7.52
N ASP A 197 0.50 -20.04 8.45
CA ASP A 197 1.09 -20.85 9.54
C ASP A 197 0.09 -21.09 10.68
N ASP A 198 -0.95 -20.27 10.76
CA ASP A 198 -1.95 -20.37 11.81
C ASP A 198 -3.17 -21.16 11.34
N THR A 199 -3.36 -22.32 11.94
CA THR A 199 -4.52 -23.19 11.72
C THR A 199 -5.71 -22.81 12.62
N THR A 200 -5.54 -21.82 13.51
CA THR A 200 -6.54 -21.46 14.52
C THR A 200 -7.45 -20.32 14.09
N GLN A 201 -6.98 -19.46 13.20
CA GLN A 201 -7.77 -18.35 12.67
C GLN A 201 -7.91 -18.46 11.16
N GLU A 202 -9.16 -18.43 10.69
CA GLU A 202 -9.44 -18.37 9.27
C GLU A 202 -8.91 -17.05 8.70
N GLN A 203 -8.03 -17.12 7.72
CA GLN A 203 -7.47 -15.94 7.04
C GLN A 203 -7.04 -16.32 5.63
N ILE A 204 -6.91 -15.34 4.76
CA ILE A 204 -6.27 -15.53 3.47
C ILE A 204 -5.10 -14.56 3.31
N LYS A 205 -3.96 -15.10 2.92
CA LYS A 205 -2.72 -14.35 2.75
C LYS A 205 -2.29 -14.38 1.29
N ILE A 206 -2.14 -13.21 0.72
CA ILE A 206 -1.76 -13.00 -0.68
C ILE A 206 -0.30 -12.58 -0.75
N GLN A 207 0.48 -13.21 -1.61
CA GLN A 207 1.88 -12.88 -1.82
C GLN A 207 2.00 -11.59 -2.65
N MET A 208 2.53 -10.52 -2.07
CA MET A 208 2.73 -9.21 -2.70
C MET A 208 4.17 -9.02 -3.19
N GLY A 209 4.68 -9.99 -3.92
CA GLY A 209 6.10 -10.10 -4.25
C GLY A 209 6.83 -10.98 -3.23
N PRO A 210 8.17 -11.15 -3.35
CA PRO A 210 8.90 -12.15 -2.54
C PRO A 210 9.01 -11.81 -1.05
N TYR A 211 8.78 -10.55 -0.65
CA TYR A 211 9.09 -10.05 0.70
C TYR A 211 7.88 -9.47 1.44
N GLN A 212 6.68 -9.51 0.82
CA GLN A 212 5.51 -8.87 1.38
C GLN A 212 4.27 -9.72 1.25
N THR A 213 3.32 -9.49 2.15
CA THR A 213 1.99 -10.08 2.10
C THR A 213 0.89 -9.03 2.28
N LEU A 214 -0.29 -9.38 1.78
CA LEU A 214 -1.55 -8.73 2.08
C LEU A 214 -2.47 -9.77 2.67
N THR A 215 -2.90 -9.57 3.91
CA THR A 215 -3.64 -10.56 4.69
C THR A 215 -5.06 -10.07 4.95
N PHE A 216 -6.06 -10.92 4.72
CA PHE A 216 -7.46 -10.62 5.05
C PHE A 216 -7.90 -11.51 6.19
N VAL A 217 -8.40 -10.90 7.27
CA VAL A 217 -8.77 -11.55 8.52
C VAL A 217 -10.21 -11.22 8.87
N PRO A 218 -11.10 -12.22 9.03
CA PRO A 218 -12.47 -12.00 9.47
C PRO A 218 -12.55 -11.42 10.88
N LYS A 219 -13.47 -10.50 11.09
CA LYS A 219 -13.72 -9.84 12.37
C LYS A 219 -15.21 -9.60 12.56
N GLU A 220 -15.72 -9.81 13.78
CA GLU A 220 -17.14 -9.63 14.09
C GLU A 220 -17.64 -8.21 13.89
N SER A 221 -16.79 -7.21 14.17
CA SER A 221 -17.12 -5.80 13.97
C SER A 221 -16.04 -5.14 13.13
N VAL A 222 -16.37 -4.84 11.89
CA VAL A 222 -15.51 -4.14 10.94
C VAL A 222 -16.00 -2.72 10.77
N VAL A 223 -15.11 -1.76 10.91
CA VAL A 223 -15.40 -0.36 10.57
C VAL A 223 -15.30 -0.20 9.06
N ILE A 224 -16.42 -0.40 8.36
CA ILE A 224 -16.51 -0.22 6.90
C ILE A 224 -16.57 1.27 6.59
N ASN A 225 -15.52 2.01 6.87
CA ASN A 225 -15.45 3.46 6.59
C ASN A 225 -14.27 3.82 5.68
N THR A 226 -13.74 2.85 4.97
CA THR A 226 -12.54 3.09 4.20
C THR A 226 -12.83 3.59 2.80
N HIS A 227 -14.09 3.49 2.33
CA HIS A 227 -14.42 3.86 0.96
C HIS A 227 -15.77 4.57 0.85
N VAL A 228 -15.77 5.73 0.18
CA VAL A 228 -16.98 6.31 -0.38
C VAL A 228 -17.24 5.61 -1.71
N ASP A 229 -18.45 5.11 -1.94
CA ASP A 229 -18.81 4.57 -3.25
C ASP A 229 -18.89 5.70 -4.27
N LEU A 230 -17.81 5.84 -5.05
CA LEU A 230 -17.70 6.88 -6.07
C LEU A 230 -18.73 6.76 -7.20
N ARG A 231 -19.46 5.63 -7.28
CA ARG A 231 -20.55 5.44 -8.23
C ARG A 231 -21.79 6.27 -7.86
N GLU A 232 -21.88 6.71 -6.60
CA GLU A 232 -22.95 7.62 -6.13
C GLU A 232 -22.62 9.09 -6.37
N ILE A 233 -21.39 9.41 -6.79
CA ILE A 233 -20.96 10.78 -7.05
C ILE A 233 -21.43 11.18 -8.45
N THR A 234 -22.18 12.27 -8.52
CA THR A 234 -22.69 12.80 -9.79
C THR A 234 -21.57 13.41 -10.65
N GLU A 235 -21.72 13.39 -11.98
CA GLU A 235 -20.76 14.04 -12.90
C GLU A 235 -20.56 15.54 -12.57
N GLU A 236 -21.56 16.19 -11.98
CA GLU A 236 -21.51 17.59 -11.60
C GLU A 236 -20.59 17.81 -10.38
N GLU A 237 -20.62 16.92 -9.39
CA GLU A 237 -19.73 16.93 -8.23
C GLU A 237 -18.28 16.64 -8.63
N VAL A 238 -18.08 15.74 -9.58
CA VAL A 238 -16.77 15.41 -10.15
C VAL A 238 -16.15 16.59 -10.89
N THR A 239 -16.96 17.34 -11.68
CA THR A 239 -16.48 18.50 -12.41
C THR A 239 -16.08 19.66 -11.48
N LEU A 240 -16.75 19.82 -10.35
CA LEU A 240 -16.39 20.82 -9.35
C LEU A 240 -15.03 20.55 -8.70
N ASP A 241 -14.69 19.27 -8.47
CA ASP A 241 -13.39 18.91 -7.88
C ASP A 241 -12.23 19.03 -8.87
N THR A 242 -12.45 18.76 -10.14
CA THR A 242 -11.41 18.87 -11.19
C THR A 242 -11.10 20.31 -11.61
N SER A 243 -12.02 21.25 -11.38
CA SER A 243 -11.83 22.67 -11.69
C SER A 243 -11.09 23.45 -10.60
N GLN A 244 -10.91 22.87 -9.42
CA GLN A 244 -10.20 23.50 -8.32
C GLN A 244 -8.71 23.14 -8.35
N GLN A 245 -7.94 23.97 -9.01
CA GLN A 245 -6.51 24.07 -8.76
C GLN A 245 -6.27 24.33 -7.26
N GLU A 246 -5.46 23.50 -6.65
CA GLU A 246 -4.75 23.73 -5.39
C GLU A 246 -5.53 24.53 -4.33
N GLY A 247 -6.35 23.90 -3.51
CA GLY A 247 -6.63 24.54 -2.27
C GLY A 247 -7.93 24.26 -1.53
N THR A 248 -8.98 23.76 -2.12
CA THR A 248 -10.22 23.49 -1.38
C THR A 248 -11.07 22.42 -2.08
N SER A 249 -10.69 21.16 -1.95
CA SER A 249 -11.65 20.07 -2.17
C SER A 249 -12.60 20.06 -0.96
N THR A 250 -13.78 20.56 -1.11
CA THR A 250 -14.77 20.66 -0.03
C THR A 250 -15.90 19.64 -0.18
N THR A 251 -15.94 18.85 -1.25
CA THR A 251 -17.17 18.15 -1.63
C THR A 251 -17.08 16.64 -1.75
N LEU A 252 -15.93 16.09 -2.01
CA LEU A 252 -15.83 14.65 -2.28
C LEU A 252 -15.00 13.97 -1.20
N GLY A 253 -15.52 13.73 -0.05
CA GLY A 253 -14.95 13.07 1.12
C GLY A 253 -13.69 12.19 0.93
N ASN A 254 -13.32 11.50 1.94
CA ASN A 254 -12.25 10.49 1.89
C ASN A 254 -12.60 9.40 0.88
N TYR A 255 -11.77 9.25 -0.16
CA TYR A 255 -11.93 8.19 -1.15
C TYR A 255 -11.45 6.81 -0.68
N GLY A 256 -11.11 6.69 0.57
CA GLY A 256 -10.63 5.45 1.16
C GLY A 256 -9.12 5.24 1.03
N VAL A 257 -8.64 4.25 1.79
CA VAL A 257 -7.28 3.76 1.70
C VAL A 257 -7.10 3.09 0.35
N HIS A 258 -5.98 3.35 -0.33
CA HIS A 258 -5.61 2.55 -1.49
C HIS A 258 -4.19 2.00 -1.41
N ILE A 259 -3.95 0.90 -2.11
CA ILE A 259 -2.65 0.27 -2.24
C ILE A 259 -2.18 0.35 -3.68
N SER A 260 -0.87 0.46 -3.87
CA SER A 260 -0.25 0.46 -5.20
C SER A 260 0.62 -0.76 -5.40
N LEU A 261 0.44 -1.43 -6.52
CA LEU A 261 1.11 -2.68 -6.87
C LEU A 261 1.84 -2.54 -8.21
N TYR A 262 3.06 -3.06 -8.30
CA TYR A 262 3.70 -3.30 -9.59
C TYR A 262 3.52 -4.76 -9.98
N VAL A 263 3.13 -4.99 -11.24
CA VAL A 263 2.92 -6.32 -11.81
C VAL A 263 3.80 -6.54 -13.04
N ALA A 264 4.17 -7.79 -13.29
CA ALA A 264 4.97 -8.18 -14.43
C ALA A 264 4.15 -8.16 -15.74
N ASP A 265 3.03 -8.89 -15.76
CA ASP A 265 2.08 -8.92 -16.88
C ASP A 265 0.93 -7.93 -16.65
N PHE A 266 1.21 -6.68 -16.96
CA PHE A 266 0.28 -5.58 -16.77
C PHE A 266 -0.91 -5.66 -17.72
N ALA A 267 -0.67 -5.99 -19.00
CA ALA A 267 -1.71 -6.01 -20.01
C ALA A 267 -2.76 -7.09 -19.75
N SER A 268 -2.33 -8.29 -19.36
CA SER A 268 -3.22 -9.38 -18.98
C SER A 268 -4.04 -9.05 -17.73
N SER A 269 -3.41 -8.45 -16.72
CA SER A 269 -4.10 -8.00 -15.50
C SER A 269 -5.19 -6.97 -15.81
N TYR A 270 -4.89 -5.98 -16.65
CA TYR A 270 -5.88 -5.01 -17.10
C TYR A 270 -7.05 -5.66 -17.84
N GLN A 271 -6.74 -6.55 -18.82
CA GLN A 271 -7.77 -7.19 -19.63
C GLN A 271 -8.73 -8.01 -18.79
N LYS A 272 -8.21 -8.82 -17.86
CA LYS A 272 -9.01 -9.61 -16.93
C LYS A 272 -9.90 -8.75 -16.03
N ALA A 273 -9.36 -7.66 -15.49
CA ALA A 273 -10.14 -6.71 -14.70
C ALA A 273 -11.25 -6.06 -15.54
N ARG A 274 -10.95 -5.67 -16.78
CA ARG A 274 -11.90 -5.07 -17.69
C ARG A 274 -13.03 -6.03 -18.09
N ASP A 275 -12.69 -7.27 -18.39
CA ASP A 275 -13.67 -8.29 -18.84
C ASP A 275 -14.74 -8.56 -17.76
N LEU A 276 -14.40 -8.34 -16.50
CA LEU A 276 -15.33 -8.42 -15.36
C LEU A 276 -15.93 -7.06 -14.96
N GLY A 277 -15.64 -5.98 -15.71
CA GLY A 277 -16.12 -4.63 -15.38
C GLY A 277 -15.47 -4.01 -14.14
N LEU A 278 -14.31 -4.51 -13.71
CA LEU A 278 -13.62 -4.07 -12.49
C LEU A 278 -12.62 -2.93 -12.71
N ALA A 279 -12.24 -2.66 -13.97
CA ALA A 279 -11.41 -1.51 -14.29
C ALA A 279 -12.17 -0.23 -13.95
N TYR A 280 -11.61 0.55 -13.03
CA TYR A 280 -12.25 1.68 -12.41
C TYR A 280 -11.50 2.97 -12.72
N VAL A 281 -12.23 4.05 -12.94
CA VAL A 281 -11.65 5.35 -13.21
C VAL A 281 -11.93 6.26 -12.00
N ASN A 282 -10.88 6.49 -11.20
CA ASN A 282 -10.97 7.44 -10.10
C ASN A 282 -10.78 8.86 -10.65
N THR A 283 -11.89 9.60 -10.72
CA THR A 283 -11.96 10.95 -11.28
C THR A 283 -11.19 11.99 -10.48
N ARG A 284 -10.79 11.69 -9.24
CA ARG A 284 -9.92 12.52 -8.40
C ARG A 284 -8.52 12.69 -9.00
N PHE A 285 -8.07 11.71 -9.78
CA PHE A 285 -6.73 11.74 -10.37
C PHE A 285 -6.76 12.16 -11.83
N SER A 286 -5.72 12.86 -12.27
CA SER A 286 -5.57 13.31 -13.66
C SER A 286 -5.34 12.16 -14.63
N ARG A 287 -4.78 11.04 -14.16
CA ARG A 287 -4.57 9.83 -14.96
C ARG A 287 -5.81 8.97 -14.92
N ARG A 288 -6.40 8.76 -16.09
CA ARG A 288 -7.67 8.07 -16.23
C ARG A 288 -7.57 7.09 -17.40
N ALA A 289 -7.37 5.82 -17.08
CA ALA A 289 -7.27 4.77 -18.08
C ALA A 289 -8.63 4.13 -18.34
N TYR A 290 -9.26 4.46 -19.45
CA TYR A 290 -10.54 3.87 -19.91
C TYR A 290 -10.33 2.70 -20.87
N THR A 291 -9.18 2.65 -21.52
CA THR A 291 -8.80 1.63 -22.50
C THR A 291 -7.45 1.02 -22.14
N LEU A 292 -7.14 -0.15 -22.71
CA LEU A 292 -5.83 -0.77 -22.53
C LEU A 292 -4.69 0.14 -23.03
N GLU A 293 -4.91 0.84 -24.13
CA GLU A 293 -3.90 1.75 -24.69
C GLU A 293 -3.59 2.90 -23.72
N GLU A 294 -4.61 3.54 -23.17
CA GLU A 294 -4.46 4.58 -22.16
C GLU A 294 -3.80 4.05 -20.88
N ALA A 295 -4.16 2.84 -20.45
CA ALA A 295 -3.54 2.20 -19.29
C ALA A 295 -2.04 1.94 -19.51
N ILE A 296 -1.66 1.49 -20.73
CA ILE A 296 -0.26 1.29 -21.11
C ILE A 296 0.49 2.63 -21.18
N ASP A 297 -0.12 3.66 -21.77
CA ASP A 297 0.48 4.99 -21.89
C ASP A 297 0.69 5.64 -20.51
N ASP A 298 -0.25 5.46 -19.59
CA ASP A 298 -0.16 5.94 -18.20
C ASP A 298 0.64 5.00 -17.28
N CYS A 299 0.96 3.78 -17.73
CA CYS A 299 1.56 2.70 -16.92
C CYS A 299 0.74 2.39 -15.65
N MET A 300 -0.59 2.52 -15.68
CA MET A 300 -1.44 2.38 -14.52
C MET A 300 -2.90 2.17 -14.89
N PHE A 301 -3.58 1.31 -14.14
CA PHE A 301 -5.04 1.27 -14.05
C PHE A 301 -5.47 1.06 -12.60
N ARG A 302 -6.76 1.16 -12.34
CA ARG A 302 -7.32 1.00 -10.99
C ARG A 302 -8.44 -0.02 -10.95
N CYS A 303 -8.54 -0.73 -9.83
CA CYS A 303 -9.67 -1.56 -9.44
C CYS A 303 -10.12 -1.14 -8.05
N LEU A 304 -11.43 -1.09 -7.81
CA LEU A 304 -12.00 -0.78 -6.51
C LEU A 304 -12.60 -2.02 -5.85
N ASP A 305 -13.46 -2.70 -6.60
CA ASP A 305 -14.22 -3.83 -6.11
C ASP A 305 -13.39 -5.12 -6.13
N ILE A 306 -13.29 -5.81 -4.99
CA ILE A 306 -12.84 -7.18 -4.91
C ILE A 306 -14.08 -8.07 -5.00
N VAL A 307 -14.21 -8.80 -6.11
CA VAL A 307 -15.30 -9.73 -6.37
C VAL A 307 -14.79 -11.17 -6.41
N ASP A 308 -15.68 -12.13 -6.26
CA ASP A 308 -15.38 -13.50 -6.61
C ASP A 308 -15.47 -13.69 -8.13
N PRO A 309 -14.36 -13.97 -8.86
CA PRO A 309 -14.41 -14.12 -10.31
C PRO A 309 -15.26 -15.30 -10.80
N GLU A 310 -15.54 -16.27 -9.94
CA GLU A 310 -16.43 -17.40 -10.26
C GLU A 310 -17.90 -17.02 -10.11
N ASN A 311 -18.22 -16.00 -9.32
CA ASN A 311 -19.58 -15.50 -9.07
C ASN A 311 -19.63 -13.98 -9.06
N PRO A 312 -19.20 -13.29 -10.13
CA PRO A 312 -19.08 -11.83 -10.15
C PRO A 312 -20.44 -11.11 -10.01
N GLN A 313 -21.53 -11.79 -10.32
CA GLN A 313 -22.91 -11.26 -10.15
C GLN A 313 -23.33 -11.09 -8.69
N ASP A 314 -22.64 -11.71 -7.73
CA ASP A 314 -22.92 -11.57 -6.30
C ASP A 314 -22.47 -10.20 -5.76
N GLY A 315 -21.74 -9.43 -6.61
CA GLY A 315 -21.24 -8.11 -6.27
C GLY A 315 -19.90 -8.14 -5.50
N PRO A 316 -19.47 -6.99 -5.00
CA PRO A 316 -18.20 -6.89 -4.29
C PRO A 316 -18.25 -7.56 -2.91
N ILE A 317 -17.22 -8.34 -2.60
CA ILE A 317 -16.98 -8.90 -1.25
C ILE A 317 -16.53 -7.76 -0.32
N LEU A 318 -15.64 -6.90 -0.83
CA LEU A 318 -15.23 -5.66 -0.17
C LEU A 318 -14.70 -4.67 -1.21
N GLN A 319 -14.53 -3.42 -0.79
CA GLN A 319 -13.91 -2.38 -1.59
C GLN A 319 -12.56 -2.01 -1.01
N LEU A 320 -11.51 -2.17 -1.82
CA LEU A 320 -10.16 -1.70 -1.55
C LEU A 320 -9.58 -1.23 -2.88
N GLU A 321 -9.28 0.05 -3.01
CA GLU A 321 -8.75 0.59 -4.25
C GLU A 321 -7.32 0.08 -4.49
N HIS A 322 -7.12 -0.51 -5.66
CA HIS A 322 -5.82 -0.95 -6.16
C HIS A 322 -5.37 0.00 -7.27
N GLU A 323 -4.18 0.56 -7.10
CA GLU A 323 -3.46 1.21 -8.19
C GLU A 323 -2.46 0.20 -8.76
N VAL A 324 -2.83 -0.46 -9.87
CA VAL A 324 -2.00 -1.48 -10.53
C VAL A 324 -1.09 -0.79 -11.53
N ARG A 325 0.22 -1.00 -11.43
CA ARG A 325 1.24 -0.32 -12.20
C ARG A 325 2.09 -1.24 -13.04
N SER A 326 2.52 -0.73 -14.20
CA SER A 326 3.56 -1.34 -15.03
C SER A 326 4.94 -0.83 -14.64
N VAL A 327 5.93 -1.73 -14.64
CA VAL A 327 7.35 -1.36 -14.49
C VAL A 327 7.91 -0.74 -15.76
N VAL A 328 7.37 -1.15 -16.92
CA VAL A 328 7.83 -0.70 -18.23
C VAL A 328 6.81 0.20 -18.92
N LYS A 329 7.31 1.17 -19.66
CA LYS A 329 6.50 2.02 -20.54
C LYS A 329 6.27 1.34 -21.90
N LYS A 330 5.38 1.91 -22.72
CA LYS A 330 5.08 1.46 -24.08
C LYS A 330 6.33 1.31 -24.98
N ASP A 331 7.35 2.13 -24.74
CA ASP A 331 8.62 2.07 -25.48
C ASP A 331 9.63 1.05 -24.93
N GLY A 332 9.22 0.26 -23.92
CA GLY A 332 10.06 -0.71 -23.23
C GLY A 332 11.03 -0.13 -22.20
N SER A 333 11.07 1.19 -22.04
CA SER A 333 11.92 1.81 -21.02
C SER A 333 11.29 1.69 -19.62
N LYS A 334 12.14 1.74 -18.59
CA LYS A 334 11.69 1.69 -17.20
C LYS A 334 10.79 2.87 -16.83
N TYR A 335 9.69 2.59 -16.14
CA TYR A 335 8.84 3.65 -15.62
C TYR A 335 9.57 4.41 -14.51
N LYS A 336 9.57 5.74 -14.60
CA LYS A 336 10.39 6.62 -13.75
C LYS A 336 10.14 6.55 -12.25
N SER A 337 8.95 6.10 -11.85
CA SER A 337 8.53 6.07 -10.44
C SER A 337 8.59 4.69 -9.83
N CYS A 338 8.99 3.65 -10.57
CA CYS A 338 9.10 2.32 -9.99
C CYS A 338 10.37 2.23 -9.11
N PRO A 339 10.29 1.49 -8.00
CA PRO A 339 11.38 1.40 -7.03
C PRO A 339 12.52 0.45 -7.45
N PHE A 340 12.39 -0.23 -8.59
CA PHE A 340 13.39 -1.19 -9.06
C PHE A 340 14.58 -0.48 -9.70
N ASP A 341 15.80 -0.91 -9.38
CA ASP A 341 17.02 -0.40 -9.99
C ASP A 341 17.09 -0.80 -11.47
N GLU A 342 16.71 -2.03 -11.79
CA GLU A 342 16.62 -2.57 -13.14
C GLU A 342 15.22 -3.08 -13.44
N ILE A 343 14.89 -3.26 -14.72
CA ILE A 343 13.63 -3.88 -15.12
C ILE A 343 13.69 -5.36 -14.74
N PRO A 344 12.77 -5.88 -13.91
CA PRO A 344 12.73 -7.31 -13.60
C PRO A 344 12.58 -8.18 -14.86
N GLU A 345 13.27 -9.33 -14.88
CA GLU A 345 13.25 -10.26 -16.02
C GLU A 345 11.81 -10.66 -16.42
N ALA A 346 10.94 -10.85 -15.42
CA ALA A 346 9.53 -11.17 -15.65
C ALA A 346 8.76 -10.12 -16.46
N CYS A 347 9.22 -8.86 -16.50
CA CYS A 347 8.60 -7.80 -17.29
C CYS A 347 9.12 -7.75 -18.75
N ILE A 348 10.17 -8.49 -19.07
CA ILE A 348 10.80 -8.48 -20.41
C ILE A 348 10.26 -9.61 -21.28
N THR A 349 9.77 -10.66 -20.66
CA THR A 349 9.36 -11.91 -21.33
C THR A 349 7.85 -11.99 -21.64
N ASN A 350 7.07 -10.96 -21.24
CA ASN A 350 5.62 -10.90 -21.44
C ASN A 350 5.23 -9.85 -22.50
#